data_c26accfeba0e8d7a3739e305adda998a
#
_entry.id   c26accfeba0e8d7a3739e305adda998a
#
_cell.length_a   1.000
_cell.length_b   1.000
_cell.length_c   1.000
_cell.angle_alpha   90.00
_cell.angle_beta   90.00
_cell.angle_gamma   90.00
#
_symmetry.space_group_name_H-M   'P 1'
#
loop_
_entity.id
_entity.type
_entity.pdbx_description
1 polymer ?
#
loop_
_entity_poly.entity_id
_entity_poly.type
_entity_poly.pdbx_seq_one_letter_code
_entity_poly.pdbx_strand_id
1 'polypeptide(L)'
;MHDIHTVRVEDSPMEIFLIQPKGKGPHPGIILAQHIPVGHTGVENDEFTLKTAERYAENGFAVAVPFIFHWWPKEETIELKREEFRDDWTALDLKAAYDFLGSRDTVDSRRVGIVGHCWGGRVAWLGACHNPELSACAVFYGGRVKLPMGPNTPP
;
A
#
# COMPACT_ATOMS: atom_id res chain seq x y z
N MET A 1 -9.98 -6.84 13.28
CA MET A 1 -11.07 -6.80 12.26
C MET A 1 -10.70 -5.75 11.22
N HIS A 2 -10.84 -6.07 9.97
CA HIS A 2 -10.56 -5.15 8.86
C HIS A 2 -11.80 -4.97 8.00
N ASP A 3 -11.93 -3.77 7.43
CA ASP A 3 -12.97 -3.45 6.47
C ASP A 3 -12.35 -3.39 5.08
N ILE A 4 -13.04 -3.91 4.08
CA ILE A 4 -12.59 -3.88 2.69
C ILE A 4 -13.36 -2.81 1.95
N HIS A 5 -12.63 -1.89 1.34
CA HIS A 5 -13.17 -0.82 0.52
C HIS A 5 -12.67 -0.98 -0.91
N THR A 6 -13.43 -0.49 -1.87
CA THR A 6 -13.01 -0.46 -3.26
C THR A 6 -12.92 0.98 -3.73
N VAL A 7 -11.76 1.35 -4.28
CA VAL A 7 -11.55 2.64 -4.95
C VAL A 7 -11.24 2.40 -6.42
N ARG A 8 -11.51 3.37 -7.27
CA ARG A 8 -11.12 3.28 -8.69
C ARG A 8 -9.78 3.96 -8.88
N VAL A 9 -8.86 3.23 -9.53
CA VAL A 9 -7.59 3.78 -10.01
C VAL A 9 -7.62 3.66 -11.51
N GLU A 10 -7.69 4.80 -12.21
CA GLU A 10 -8.04 4.82 -13.63
C GLU A 10 -9.36 4.03 -13.86
N ASP A 11 -9.35 3.02 -14.69
CA ASP A 11 -10.51 2.17 -14.96
C ASP A 11 -10.51 0.85 -14.16
N SER A 12 -9.55 0.66 -13.26
CA SER A 12 -9.41 -0.58 -12.48
C SER A 12 -9.91 -0.41 -11.05
N PRO A 13 -10.73 -1.34 -10.53
CA PRO A 13 -11.11 -1.35 -9.12
C PRO A 13 -9.97 -1.90 -8.27
N MET A 14 -9.57 -1.14 -7.25
CA MET A 14 -8.55 -1.54 -6.28
C MET A 14 -9.18 -1.74 -4.91
N GLU A 15 -8.98 -2.90 -4.31
CA GLU A 15 -9.36 -3.15 -2.92
C GLU A 15 -8.35 -2.47 -1.98
N ILE A 16 -8.87 -1.87 -0.93
CA ILE A 16 -8.07 -1.34 0.20
C ILE A 16 -8.59 -1.98 1.48
N PHE A 17 -7.71 -2.67 2.19
CA PHE A 17 -8.00 -3.21 3.51
C PHE A 17 -7.70 -2.12 4.54
N LEU A 18 -8.72 -1.72 5.29
CA LEU A 18 -8.62 -0.72 6.33
C LEU A 18 -8.68 -1.37 7.71
N ILE A 19 -7.64 -1.20 8.51
CA ILE A 19 -7.60 -1.62 9.91
C ILE A 19 -7.53 -0.35 10.76
N GLN A 20 -8.51 -0.17 11.62
CA GLN A 20 -8.59 1.01 12.45
C GLN A 20 -8.16 0.72 13.89
N PRO A 21 -7.48 1.68 14.55
CA PRO A 21 -7.16 1.56 15.96
C PRO A 21 -8.42 1.76 16.83
N LYS A 22 -8.31 1.39 18.09
CA LYS A 22 -9.35 1.69 19.07
C LYS A 22 -9.37 3.19 19.38
N GLY A 23 -10.54 3.72 19.66
CA GLY A 23 -10.72 5.11 20.06
C GLY A 23 -11.32 5.99 18.95
N LYS A 24 -11.58 7.24 19.29
CA LYS A 24 -12.34 8.14 18.39
C LYS A 24 -11.51 8.82 17.31
N GLY A 25 -10.19 8.85 17.42
CA GLY A 25 -9.35 9.60 16.49
C GLY A 25 -9.47 11.14 16.63
N PRO A 26 -8.95 11.93 15.69
CA PRO A 26 -8.29 11.47 14.48
C PRO A 26 -6.92 10.79 14.74
N HIS A 27 -6.67 9.69 14.09
CA HIS A 27 -5.45 8.89 14.23
C HIS A 27 -4.45 9.21 13.12
N PRO A 28 -3.13 9.07 13.35
CA PRO A 28 -2.18 9.06 12.24
C PRO A 28 -2.44 7.88 11.31
N GLY A 29 -2.23 8.09 10.02
CA GLY A 29 -2.43 7.06 8.99
C GLY A 29 -1.14 6.38 8.57
N ILE A 30 -1.23 5.13 8.20
CA ILE A 30 -0.16 4.37 7.52
C ILE A 30 -0.73 3.73 6.26
N ILE A 31 -0.04 3.95 5.14
CA ILE A 31 -0.16 3.11 3.96
C ILE A 31 0.83 1.97 4.15
N LEU A 32 0.36 0.75 4.33
CA LEU A 32 1.22 -0.42 4.40
C LEU A 32 1.28 -1.07 3.02
N ALA A 33 2.43 -0.91 2.37
CA ALA A 33 2.65 -1.49 1.05
C ALA A 33 2.76 -3.01 1.15
N GLN A 34 1.96 -3.71 0.35
CA GLN A 34 1.92 -5.16 0.32
C GLN A 34 3.30 -5.73 -0.07
N HIS A 35 3.76 -6.75 0.64
CA HIS A 35 4.91 -7.54 0.21
C HIS A 35 4.46 -8.60 -0.81
N ILE A 36 5.38 -9.38 -1.36
CA ILE A 36 5.02 -10.48 -2.25
C ILE A 36 4.59 -11.69 -1.40
N PRO A 37 3.30 -12.05 -1.41
CA PRO A 37 2.83 -13.24 -0.72
C PRO A 37 3.24 -14.50 -1.48
N VAL A 38 3.31 -15.61 -0.76
CA VAL A 38 3.51 -16.92 -1.37
C VAL A 38 2.17 -17.45 -1.88
N GLY A 39 2.13 -17.80 -3.16
CA GLY A 39 0.97 -18.40 -3.81
C GLY A 39 0.04 -17.36 -4.44
N HIS A 40 -0.87 -16.77 -3.69
CA HIS A 40 -1.86 -15.82 -4.19
C HIS A 40 -1.50 -14.37 -3.86
N THR A 41 -1.80 -13.45 -4.78
CA THR A 41 -1.46 -12.03 -4.60
C THR A 41 -2.47 -11.25 -3.76
N GLY A 42 -3.67 -11.78 -3.53
CA GLY A 42 -4.70 -11.07 -2.76
C GLY A 42 -4.24 -10.76 -1.32
N VAL A 43 -4.59 -9.57 -0.83
CA VAL A 43 -4.24 -9.14 0.53
C VAL A 43 -4.86 -10.06 1.58
N GLU A 44 -6.02 -10.65 1.31
CA GLU A 44 -6.70 -11.61 2.16
C GLU A 44 -5.87 -12.87 2.46
N ASN A 45 -4.92 -13.20 1.58
CA ASN A 45 -4.02 -14.34 1.72
C ASN A 45 -2.63 -13.96 2.26
N ASP A 46 -2.41 -12.68 2.50
CA ASP A 46 -1.14 -12.14 2.98
C ASP A 46 -1.15 -11.98 4.51
N GLU A 47 -1.00 -13.10 5.22
CA GLU A 47 -1.01 -13.13 6.68
C GLU A 47 0.05 -12.21 7.30
N PHE A 48 1.23 -12.12 6.69
CA PHE A 48 2.31 -11.25 7.19
C PHE A 48 1.87 -9.79 7.16
N THR A 49 1.35 -9.33 6.03
CA THR A 49 0.91 -7.94 5.87
C THR A 49 -0.28 -7.64 6.78
N LEU A 50 -1.26 -8.53 6.87
CA LEU A 50 -2.42 -8.33 7.74
C LEU A 50 -2.03 -8.27 9.21
N LYS A 51 -1.21 -9.19 9.71
CA LYS A 51 -0.71 -9.15 11.09
C LYS A 51 0.15 -7.91 11.38
N THR A 52 0.91 -7.46 10.41
CA THR A 52 1.69 -6.22 10.53
C THR A 52 0.77 -5.01 10.63
N ALA A 53 -0.27 -4.95 9.80
CA ALA A 53 -1.29 -3.89 9.86
C ALA A 53 -2.01 -3.87 11.21
N GLU A 54 -2.38 -5.04 11.75
CA GLU A 54 -3.01 -5.16 13.07
C GLU A 54 -2.09 -4.61 14.18
N ARG A 55 -0.80 -4.93 14.15
CA ARG A 55 0.18 -4.39 15.12
C ARG A 55 0.29 -2.88 15.06
N TYR A 56 0.28 -2.28 13.87
CA TYR A 56 0.26 -0.83 13.75
C TYR A 56 -1.05 -0.23 14.29
N ALA A 57 -2.18 -0.88 14.01
CA ALA A 57 -3.46 -0.42 14.54
C ALA A 57 -3.54 -0.52 16.07
N GLU A 58 -3.02 -1.57 16.67
CA GLU A 58 -2.88 -1.70 18.13
C GLU A 58 -2.02 -0.58 18.75
N ASN A 59 -1.11 0.00 17.97
CA ASN A 59 -0.27 1.13 18.37
C ASN A 59 -0.83 2.49 17.95
N GLY A 60 -2.10 2.56 17.57
CA GLY A 60 -2.82 3.81 17.37
C GLY A 60 -2.80 4.37 15.94
N PHE A 61 -2.41 3.58 14.94
CA PHE A 61 -2.43 4.00 13.54
C PHE A 61 -3.64 3.45 12.79
N ALA A 62 -4.27 4.28 11.96
CA ALA A 62 -5.21 3.81 10.95
C ALA A 62 -4.41 3.29 9.75
N VAL A 63 -4.58 2.02 9.40
CA VAL A 63 -3.73 1.36 8.39
C VAL A 63 -4.55 1.00 7.15
N ALA A 64 -4.11 1.48 6.00
CA ALA A 64 -4.64 1.10 4.70
C ALA A 64 -3.64 0.20 3.97
N VAL A 65 -4.10 -0.96 3.53
CA VAL A 65 -3.32 -1.89 2.71
C VAL A 65 -3.94 -1.94 1.32
N PRO A 66 -3.38 -1.22 0.33
CA PRO A 66 -3.87 -1.26 -1.04
C PRO A 66 -3.44 -2.54 -1.75
N PHE A 67 -4.36 -3.15 -2.51
CA PHE A 67 -4.06 -4.29 -3.36
C PHE A 67 -3.42 -3.84 -4.67
N ILE A 68 -2.11 -3.64 -4.68
CA ILE A 68 -1.35 -3.09 -5.82
C ILE A 68 -1.26 -4.01 -7.04
N PHE A 69 -1.73 -5.24 -6.94
CA PHE A 69 -1.77 -6.20 -8.06
C PHE A 69 -3.13 -6.28 -8.75
N HIS A 70 -4.01 -5.31 -8.52
CA HIS A 70 -5.36 -5.27 -9.10
C HIS A 70 -5.38 -5.06 -10.63
N TRP A 71 -4.26 -4.66 -11.23
CA TRP A 71 -4.11 -4.48 -12.68
C TRP A 71 -4.13 -5.79 -13.47
N TRP A 72 -3.91 -6.92 -12.78
CA TRP A 72 -3.94 -8.26 -13.33
C TRP A 72 -5.06 -9.09 -12.70
N PRO A 73 -5.56 -10.13 -13.38
CA PRO A 73 -6.43 -11.10 -12.72
C PRO A 73 -5.78 -11.67 -11.45
N LYS A 74 -6.56 -11.88 -10.40
CA LYS A 74 -6.01 -12.40 -9.13
C LYS A 74 -5.32 -13.76 -9.29
N GLU A 75 -5.83 -14.57 -10.23
CA GLU A 75 -5.35 -15.93 -10.51
C GLU A 75 -4.00 -15.96 -11.24
N GLU A 76 -3.61 -14.84 -11.86
CA GLU A 76 -2.31 -14.78 -12.54
C GLU A 76 -1.15 -14.98 -11.58
N THR A 77 -0.06 -15.58 -12.10
CA THR A 77 1.11 -15.90 -11.31
C THR A 77 1.81 -14.64 -10.78
N ILE A 78 2.46 -14.77 -9.64
CA ILE A 78 3.24 -13.66 -9.08
C ILE A 78 4.47 -13.35 -9.95
N GLU A 79 5.02 -14.34 -10.62
CA GLU A 79 6.14 -14.18 -11.55
C GLU A 79 5.77 -13.24 -12.69
N LEU A 80 4.62 -13.45 -13.35
CA LEU A 80 4.13 -12.58 -14.41
C LEU A 80 3.91 -11.16 -13.91
N LYS A 81 3.24 -11.02 -12.77
CA LYS A 81 2.96 -9.72 -12.17
C LYS A 81 4.23 -8.94 -11.81
N ARG A 82 5.30 -9.64 -11.42
CA ARG A 82 6.61 -9.03 -11.15
C ARG A 82 7.33 -8.60 -12.43
N GLU A 83 7.26 -9.41 -13.48
CA GLU A 83 7.86 -9.10 -14.78
C GLU A 83 7.19 -7.92 -15.47
N GLU A 84 5.87 -7.86 -15.38
CA GLU A 84 5.06 -6.80 -15.98
C GLU A 84 4.80 -5.60 -15.05
N PHE A 85 5.37 -5.61 -13.85
CA PHE A 85 5.15 -4.56 -12.84
C PHE A 85 5.52 -3.18 -13.37
N ARG A 86 4.68 -2.20 -13.05
CA ARG A 86 4.85 -0.83 -13.51
C ARG A 86 4.85 0.14 -12.32
N ASP A 87 5.91 0.91 -12.23
CA ASP A 87 6.06 1.93 -11.19
C ASP A 87 5.05 3.06 -11.36
N ASP A 88 4.75 3.46 -12.59
CA ASP A 88 3.76 4.51 -12.86
C ASP A 88 2.34 4.12 -12.41
N TRP A 89 1.93 2.88 -12.62
CA TRP A 89 0.65 2.37 -12.12
C TRP A 89 0.64 2.30 -10.58
N THR A 90 1.70 1.80 -10.00
CA THR A 90 1.81 1.68 -8.54
C THR A 90 1.82 3.05 -7.86
N ALA A 91 2.43 4.06 -8.46
CA ALA A 91 2.37 5.42 -7.93
C ALA A 91 0.92 5.95 -7.87
N LEU A 92 0.08 5.62 -8.86
CA LEU A 92 -1.35 5.94 -8.86
C LEU A 92 -2.09 5.20 -7.72
N ASP A 93 -1.78 3.93 -7.52
CA ASP A 93 -2.37 3.12 -6.45
C ASP A 93 -2.07 3.73 -5.07
N LEU A 94 -0.82 4.11 -4.85
CA LEU A 94 -0.39 4.70 -3.58
C LEU A 94 -1.00 6.08 -3.35
N LYS A 95 -1.15 6.88 -4.40
CA LYS A 95 -1.85 8.17 -4.33
C LYS A 95 -3.32 7.97 -3.97
N ALA A 96 -3.99 6.99 -4.59
CA ALA A 96 -5.37 6.66 -4.27
C ALA A 96 -5.54 6.18 -2.81
N ALA A 97 -4.59 5.39 -2.30
CA ALA A 97 -4.59 4.97 -0.90
C ALA A 97 -4.37 6.16 0.06
N TYR A 98 -3.49 7.10 -0.30
CA TYR A 98 -3.28 8.34 0.45
C TYR A 98 -4.56 9.17 0.51
N ASP A 99 -5.20 9.40 -0.63
CA ASP A 99 -6.45 10.18 -0.70
C ASP A 99 -7.59 9.47 0.05
N PHE A 100 -7.66 8.14 -0.04
CA PHE A 100 -8.62 7.34 0.72
C PHE A 100 -8.47 7.54 2.23
N LEU A 101 -7.24 7.44 2.77
CA LEU A 101 -6.99 7.70 4.19
C LEU A 101 -7.33 9.14 4.57
N GLY A 102 -6.90 10.10 3.76
CA GLY A 102 -7.12 11.53 4.03
C GLY A 102 -8.59 11.95 3.99
N SER A 103 -9.45 11.17 3.35
CA SER A 103 -10.91 11.40 3.30
C SER A 103 -11.66 10.89 4.53
N ARG A 104 -10.98 10.20 5.46
CA ARG A 104 -11.60 9.61 6.64
C ARG A 104 -11.61 10.57 7.81
N ASP A 105 -12.74 10.80 8.42
CA ASP A 105 -12.87 11.66 9.62
C ASP A 105 -12.06 11.12 10.80
N THR A 106 -11.78 9.81 10.81
CA THR A 106 -10.99 9.16 11.86
C THR A 106 -9.49 9.25 11.65
N VAL A 107 -9.03 9.87 10.55
CA VAL A 107 -7.62 9.98 10.19
C VAL A 107 -7.18 11.45 10.14
N ASP A 108 -6.04 11.76 10.77
CA ASP A 108 -5.39 13.06 10.58
C ASP A 108 -4.62 13.04 9.25
N SER A 109 -5.19 13.67 8.23
CA SER A 109 -4.62 13.71 6.87
C SER A 109 -3.23 14.35 6.78
N ARG A 110 -2.84 15.12 7.80
CA ARG A 110 -1.49 15.73 7.88
C ARG A 110 -0.43 14.78 8.44
N ARG A 111 -0.84 13.61 8.93
CA ARG A 111 0.03 12.62 9.57
C ARG A 111 -0.16 11.26 8.92
N VAL A 112 0.09 11.19 7.63
CA VAL A 112 0.03 9.93 6.86
C VAL A 112 1.44 9.57 6.40
N GLY A 113 1.89 8.38 6.79
CA GLY A 113 3.17 7.81 6.36
C GLY A 113 2.98 6.57 5.50
N ILE A 114 4.09 6.09 4.94
CA ILE A 114 4.12 4.84 4.18
C ILE A 114 5.19 3.90 4.74
N VAL A 115 4.85 2.62 4.81
CA VAL A 115 5.74 1.57 5.32
C VAL A 115 5.70 0.37 4.39
N GLY A 116 6.81 -0.31 4.23
CA GLY A 116 6.83 -1.54 3.45
C GLY A 116 8.03 -2.43 3.76
N HIS A 117 7.85 -3.71 3.52
CA HIS A 117 8.84 -4.76 3.77
C HIS A 117 9.13 -5.51 2.48
N CYS A 118 10.38 -5.86 2.22
CA CYS A 118 10.79 -6.59 1.03
C CYS A 118 10.33 -5.87 -0.26
N TRP A 119 9.50 -6.52 -1.08
CA TRP A 119 8.87 -5.87 -2.24
C TRP A 119 8.08 -4.61 -1.85
N GLY A 120 7.31 -4.70 -0.75
CA GLY A 120 6.63 -3.55 -0.18
C GLY A 120 7.57 -2.43 0.26
N GLY A 121 8.80 -2.76 0.65
CA GLY A 121 9.84 -1.76 0.93
C GLY A 121 10.21 -0.96 -0.32
N ARG A 122 10.36 -1.62 -1.47
CA ARG A 122 10.54 -0.93 -2.75
C ARG A 122 9.34 -0.05 -3.09
N VAL A 123 8.14 -0.59 -2.88
CA VAL A 123 6.88 0.14 -3.14
C VAL A 123 6.77 1.36 -2.22
N ALA A 124 7.11 1.23 -0.94
CA ALA A 124 7.12 2.37 -0.02
C ALA A 124 8.11 3.46 -0.44
N TRP A 125 9.30 3.08 -0.91
CA TRP A 125 10.27 4.01 -1.48
C TRP A 125 9.69 4.76 -2.68
N LEU A 126 9.07 4.03 -3.61
CA LEU A 126 8.40 4.60 -4.78
C LEU A 126 7.33 5.61 -4.36
N GLY A 127 6.52 5.27 -3.36
CA GLY A 127 5.50 6.15 -2.81
C GLY A 127 6.07 7.46 -2.28
N ALA A 128 7.18 7.39 -1.54
CA ALA A 128 7.86 8.57 -1.02
C ALA A 128 8.44 9.46 -2.15
N CYS A 129 8.93 8.85 -3.23
CA CYS A 129 9.45 9.60 -4.38
C CYS A 129 8.35 10.35 -5.14
N HIS A 130 7.13 9.80 -5.18
CA HIS A 130 6.02 10.34 -5.99
C HIS A 130 4.98 11.13 -5.19
N ASN A 131 5.03 11.08 -3.85
CA ASN A 131 4.08 11.82 -3.02
C ASN A 131 4.80 12.61 -1.93
N PRO A 132 5.10 13.89 -2.16
CA PRO A 132 5.78 14.75 -1.20
C PRO A 132 4.92 15.11 0.03
N GLU A 133 3.62 14.81 0.01
CA GLU A 133 2.72 15.06 1.12
C GLU A 133 2.81 13.99 2.23
N LEU A 134 3.47 12.86 1.96
CA LEU A 134 3.73 11.86 2.99
C LEU A 134 4.63 12.40 4.09
N SER A 135 4.20 12.24 5.34
CA SER A 135 4.92 12.75 6.51
C SER A 135 6.14 11.92 6.89
N ALA A 136 6.15 10.63 6.52
CA ALA A 136 7.22 9.71 6.84
C ALA A 136 7.21 8.51 5.88
N CYS A 137 8.39 7.90 5.71
CA CYS A 137 8.55 6.66 4.96
C CYS A 137 9.49 5.73 5.70
N ALA A 138 9.08 4.47 5.88
CA ALA A 138 9.94 3.42 6.42
C ALA A 138 10.07 2.27 5.42
N VAL A 139 11.31 2.06 4.98
CA VAL A 139 11.66 1.02 4.02
C VAL A 139 12.45 -0.08 4.72
N PHE A 140 11.83 -1.24 4.87
CA PHE A 140 12.49 -2.40 5.45
C PHE A 140 12.97 -3.33 4.34
N TYR A 141 14.28 -3.47 4.21
CA TYR A 141 14.99 -4.34 3.26
C TYR A 141 14.39 -4.33 1.83
N GLY A 142 13.98 -3.17 1.34
CA GLY A 142 13.52 -2.98 -0.04
C GLY A 142 14.65 -3.14 -1.03
N GLY A 143 14.51 -4.10 -1.94
CA GLY A 143 15.47 -4.28 -3.03
C GLY A 143 15.11 -3.45 -4.27
N ARG A 144 16.08 -3.25 -5.18
CA ARG A 144 15.88 -2.63 -6.50
C ARG A 144 15.27 -1.22 -6.47
N VAL A 145 15.46 -0.47 -5.41
CA VAL A 145 14.89 0.88 -5.27
C VAL A 145 15.40 1.88 -6.32
N LYS A 146 16.56 1.61 -6.92
CA LYS A 146 17.17 2.44 -7.99
C LYS A 146 16.89 1.93 -9.41
N LEU A 147 16.14 0.83 -9.55
CA LEU A 147 15.84 0.26 -10.87
C LEU A 147 14.40 0.60 -11.25
N PRO A 148 14.19 1.33 -12.34
CA PRO A 148 12.84 1.59 -12.82
C PRO A 148 12.19 0.28 -13.28
N MET A 149 10.88 0.16 -13.06
CA MET A 149 10.07 -0.95 -13.55
C MET A 149 8.92 -0.38 -14.37
N GLY A 150 8.84 -0.85 -15.62
CA GLY A 150 7.90 -0.31 -16.58
C GLY A 150 8.33 1.05 -17.18
N PRO A 151 7.54 1.57 -18.11
CA PRO A 151 7.82 2.85 -18.76
C PRO A 151 7.51 4.05 -17.87
N ASN A 152 8.10 5.19 -18.21
CA ASN A 152 7.76 6.52 -17.67
C ASN A 152 8.05 6.76 -16.18
N THR A 153 8.80 5.88 -15.54
CA THR A 153 9.18 6.08 -14.13
C THR A 153 10.71 6.07 -14.00
N PRO A 154 11.32 7.18 -13.63
CA PRO A 154 12.75 7.18 -13.31
C PRO A 154 13.01 6.43 -12.01
N PRO A 155 14.22 5.93 -11.82
CA PRO A 155 14.60 5.25 -10.60
C PRO A 155 14.60 6.18 -9.37
#